data_f6a44a933dcef271b0301769b34fc343
#
_entry.id   f6a44a933dcef271b0301769b34fc343
#
_cell.length_a   1.000
_cell.length_b   1.000
_cell.length_c   1.000
_cell.angle_alpha   90.00
_cell.angle_beta   90.00
_cell.angle_gamma   90.00
#
_symmetry.space_group_name_H-M   'P 1'
#
loop_
_entity.id
_entity.type
_entity.pdbx_description
1 polymer ?
#
loop_
_entity_poly.entity_id
_entity_poly.type
_entity_poly.pdbx_seq_one_letter_code
_entity_poly.pdbx_strand_id
1 'polypeptide(L)'
;YGQLGFQSVVWTQLGVKIGLWAAYALVTAIVGFVAAWLAIRARPAAADGSGVRVNNNVVEITQSFSSKHARRVAVAVSAVVGVVFGARFNVDWSQVLLMFNAQPFGTKDPQFGIDNGFYVFVLPGLKLMVSALSTLLLVGLVFSVVTHVMMGAVRITMPVNGRGLFSITKRARRQIAIWLMLNMFGWAVQIALGVFSSLTAEGSRITGATYTTVNATIPVTFIVAILVAVLGVVLGVWLMRSHALEGNAPIGVRASAALKAWRTPVIAIAITVVVSMVLTIVWPALLQRFRVNPNAQEMESTYIQRNIDATHAAYGLSKLKTEQYKATTTGKQGALRSENETTAQIRLLDPQVVSPTFKQLQQSKQYYTFADSLTVDKYNIDGTSQDTVIADRELNLSGNDNRNWVNDHTVYTHGYGVVAAYGSQVTSDGQPRFFESGIPTQGKLTESEHYEPRIYFSPNMSEYSIVGAPKGTAAWEFDYPTGSQGATNTSKGSGGPSVGNLLSRLRYAIRFGSDQ
;
A
#
# COMPACT_ATOMS: atom_id res chain seq x y z
N TYR A 1 3.51 -20.19 11.82
CA TYR A 1 4.53 -20.24 10.76
C TYR A 1 5.52 -21.40 10.96
N GLY A 2 6.04 -21.63 12.20
CA GLY A 2 6.97 -22.73 12.46
C GLY A 2 6.39 -24.11 12.19
N GLN A 3 5.14 -24.36 12.57
CA GLN A 3 4.44 -25.61 12.34
C GLN A 3 4.11 -25.89 10.86
N LEU A 4 3.92 -24.82 10.09
CA LEU A 4 3.61 -24.89 8.67
C LEU A 4 4.87 -24.87 7.78
N GLY A 5 6.07 -24.92 8.35
CA GLY A 5 7.33 -24.85 7.59
C GLY A 5 7.70 -23.47 7.06
N PHE A 6 6.89 -22.42 7.31
CA PHE A 6 7.10 -21.06 6.81
C PHE A 6 7.86 -20.13 7.76
N GLN A 7 8.68 -20.67 8.65
CA GLN A 7 9.46 -19.89 9.60
C GLN A 7 10.43 -18.90 8.93
N SER A 8 10.94 -19.25 7.76
CA SER A 8 11.79 -18.40 6.94
C SER A 8 11.09 -17.09 6.54
N VAL A 9 9.79 -17.11 6.26
CA VAL A 9 9.02 -15.90 5.88
C VAL A 9 9.05 -14.88 7.01
N VAL A 10 8.85 -15.31 8.26
CA VAL A 10 8.88 -14.42 9.44
C VAL A 10 10.27 -13.80 9.63
N TRP A 11 11.33 -14.64 9.55
CA TRP A 11 12.70 -14.16 9.72
C TRP A 11 13.14 -13.24 8.58
N THR A 12 12.75 -13.53 7.33
CA THR A 12 13.01 -12.64 6.20
C THR A 12 12.32 -11.30 6.39
N GLN A 13 11.03 -11.31 6.73
CA GLN A 13 10.27 -10.09 6.97
C GLN A 13 10.87 -9.25 8.10
N LEU A 14 11.15 -9.87 9.25
CA LEU A 14 11.70 -9.18 10.42
C LEU A 14 13.12 -8.67 10.14
N GLY A 15 13.96 -9.50 9.53
CA GLY A 15 15.34 -9.16 9.18
C GLY A 15 15.42 -8.00 8.20
N VAL A 16 14.58 -8.00 7.16
CA VAL A 16 14.53 -6.90 6.19
C VAL A 16 14.03 -5.61 6.83
N LYS A 17 12.95 -5.66 7.63
CA LYS A 17 12.44 -4.49 8.35
C LYS A 17 13.50 -3.86 9.26
N ILE A 18 14.13 -4.67 10.12
CA ILE A 18 15.15 -4.20 11.04
C ILE A 18 16.39 -3.73 10.28
N GLY A 19 16.83 -4.47 9.27
CA GLY A 19 17.99 -4.13 8.45
C GLY A 19 17.83 -2.80 7.72
N LEU A 20 16.70 -2.59 7.04
CA LEU A 20 16.40 -1.33 6.34
C LEU A 20 16.24 -0.18 7.32
N TRP A 21 15.53 -0.40 8.44
CA TRP A 21 15.42 0.59 9.51
C TRP A 21 16.78 1.02 10.03
N ALA A 22 17.62 0.07 10.41
CA ALA A 22 18.95 0.34 10.98
C ALA A 22 19.88 1.03 9.96
N ALA A 23 19.88 0.55 8.71
CA ALA A 23 20.69 1.14 7.64
C ALA A 23 20.28 2.59 7.37
N TYR A 24 18.99 2.86 7.20
CA TYR A 24 18.49 4.20 6.94
C TYR A 24 18.65 5.13 8.15
N ALA A 25 18.43 4.63 9.38
CA ALA A 25 18.69 5.35 10.62
C ALA A 25 20.14 5.78 10.74
N LEU A 26 21.08 4.86 10.46
CA LEU A 26 22.52 5.13 10.47
C LEU A 26 22.91 6.18 9.43
N VAL A 27 22.47 6.02 8.18
CA VAL A 27 22.76 6.97 7.10
C VAL A 27 22.19 8.36 7.43
N THR A 28 20.96 8.43 7.94
CA THR A 28 20.32 9.69 8.34
C THR A 28 21.12 10.37 9.47
N ALA A 29 21.53 9.61 10.48
CA ALA A 29 22.35 10.12 11.57
C ALA A 29 23.72 10.63 11.06
N ILE A 30 24.38 9.90 10.15
CA ILE A 30 25.65 10.33 9.54
C ILE A 30 25.47 11.63 8.74
N VAL A 31 24.44 11.72 7.89
CA VAL A 31 24.16 12.92 7.09
C VAL A 31 23.91 14.13 7.98
N GLY A 32 23.05 13.99 8.99
CA GLY A 32 22.76 15.06 9.95
C GLY A 32 24.00 15.48 10.72
N PHE A 33 24.78 14.53 11.22
CA PHE A 33 26.03 14.81 11.93
C PHE A 33 27.07 15.51 11.03
N VAL A 34 27.29 15.01 9.81
CA VAL A 34 28.26 15.61 8.86
C VAL A 34 27.85 17.03 8.51
N ALA A 35 26.56 17.26 8.23
CA ALA A 35 26.04 18.60 7.94
C ALA A 35 26.29 19.58 9.12
N ALA A 36 25.98 19.14 10.34
CA ALA A 36 26.22 19.92 11.56
C ALA A 36 27.72 20.13 11.82
N TRP A 37 28.54 19.10 11.65
CA TRP A 37 29.98 19.16 11.88
C TRP A 37 30.68 20.12 10.92
N LEU A 38 30.29 20.12 9.64
CA LEU A 38 30.79 21.10 8.65
C LEU A 38 30.40 22.54 9.04
N ALA A 39 29.17 22.73 9.54
CA ALA A 39 28.68 24.02 10.03
C ALA A 39 29.45 24.49 11.27
N ILE A 40 29.73 23.58 12.23
CA ILE A 40 30.55 23.88 13.42
C ILE A 40 31.99 24.27 13.03
N ARG A 41 32.59 23.59 12.03
CA ARG A 41 33.93 23.95 11.51
C ARG A 41 33.96 25.30 10.80
N ALA A 42 32.84 25.69 10.21
CA ALA A 42 32.70 26.96 9.49
C ALA A 42 32.42 28.18 10.41
N ARG A 43 32.41 27.97 11.73
CA ARG A 43 32.14 28.98 12.76
C ARG A 43 33.04 30.23 12.58
N PRO A 44 32.51 31.46 12.74
CA PRO A 44 33.30 32.69 12.76
C PRO A 44 34.21 32.75 13.98
N ALA A 45 35.46 33.22 13.78
CA ALA A 45 36.43 33.32 14.88
C ALA A 45 36.03 34.28 16.01
N ALA A 46 35.16 35.24 15.73
CA ALA A 46 34.67 36.23 16.70
C ALA A 46 33.51 35.77 17.56
N ALA A 47 33.09 34.48 17.49
CA ALA A 47 31.88 33.98 18.16
C ALA A 47 32.11 33.42 19.59
N ASP A 48 33.22 33.76 20.26
CA ASP A 48 33.57 33.23 21.60
C ASP A 48 32.89 33.97 22.78
N GLY A 49 31.91 34.85 22.54
CA GLY A 49 31.15 35.52 23.58
C GLY A 49 29.67 35.34 23.40
N SER A 50 29.00 34.69 24.34
CA SER A 50 27.53 34.76 24.46
C SER A 50 27.15 36.10 25.11
N GLY A 51 26.35 36.92 24.44
CA GLY A 51 25.87 38.17 24.98
C GLY A 51 25.01 38.98 24.01
N VAL A 52 24.17 39.80 24.57
CA VAL A 52 23.48 40.84 23.83
C VAL A 52 24.41 42.05 23.78
N ARG A 53 24.94 42.36 22.60
CA ARG A 53 25.69 43.60 22.40
C ARG A 53 24.75 44.69 21.89
N VAL A 54 24.64 45.74 22.63
CA VAL A 54 23.93 46.97 22.21
C VAL A 54 25.01 47.98 21.78
N ASN A 55 25.09 48.24 20.49
CA ASN A 55 25.99 49.27 19.97
C ASN A 55 25.22 50.20 19.04
N ASN A 56 25.22 51.51 19.34
CA ASN A 56 24.61 52.58 18.55
C ASN A 56 23.27 52.20 17.88
N ASN A 57 22.23 51.96 18.67
CA ASN A 57 20.87 51.64 18.21
C ASN A 57 20.68 50.27 17.53
N VAL A 58 21.60 49.32 17.71
CA VAL A 58 21.48 47.95 17.20
C VAL A 58 21.62 46.94 18.32
N VAL A 59 20.65 46.05 18.45
CA VAL A 59 20.71 44.90 19.37
C VAL A 59 21.19 43.68 18.58
N GLU A 60 22.43 43.26 18.85
CA GLU A 60 23.00 42.05 18.27
C GLU A 60 22.88 40.88 19.28
N ILE A 61 22.01 39.95 19.01
CA ILE A 61 21.89 38.74 19.82
C ILE A 61 22.87 37.71 19.30
N THR A 62 23.95 37.51 20.04
CA THR A 62 24.98 36.51 19.71
C THR A 62 24.85 35.35 20.70
N GLN A 63 24.18 34.29 20.32
CA GLN A 63 24.28 33.03 21.04
C GLN A 63 25.36 32.18 20.42
N SER A 64 26.39 31.83 21.17
CA SER A 64 27.41 30.88 20.74
C SER A 64 27.52 29.74 21.74
N PHE A 65 27.23 28.53 21.30
CA PHE A 65 27.51 27.33 22.07
C PHE A 65 28.98 26.92 21.96
N SER A 66 29.60 26.42 23.05
CA SER A 66 30.91 25.81 22.98
C SER A 66 30.95 24.71 21.93
N SER A 67 31.96 24.70 21.07
CA SER A 67 32.10 23.72 19.96
C SER A 67 32.09 22.26 20.44
N LYS A 68 32.57 21.99 21.66
CA LYS A 68 32.53 20.63 22.25
C LYS A 68 31.11 20.19 22.61
N HIS A 69 30.32 21.08 23.23
CA HIS A 69 28.91 20.80 23.57
C HIS A 69 28.06 20.69 22.30
N ALA A 70 28.27 21.61 21.33
CA ALA A 70 27.55 21.59 20.07
C ALA A 70 27.76 20.25 19.30
N ARG A 71 28.97 19.69 19.30
CA ARG A 71 29.24 18.39 18.68
C ARG A 71 28.50 17.25 19.39
N ARG A 72 28.50 17.23 20.74
CA ARG A 72 27.77 16.20 21.50
C ARG A 72 26.26 16.27 21.23
N VAL A 73 25.69 17.46 21.25
CA VAL A 73 24.28 17.69 20.92
C VAL A 73 23.98 17.27 19.48
N ALA A 74 24.85 17.64 18.52
CA ALA A 74 24.68 17.23 17.12
C ALA A 74 24.66 15.70 16.97
N VAL A 75 25.54 14.96 17.65
CA VAL A 75 25.53 13.48 17.64
C VAL A 75 24.22 12.95 18.22
N ALA A 76 23.82 13.42 19.41
CA ALA A 76 22.61 12.93 20.06
C ALA A 76 21.35 13.22 19.23
N VAL A 77 21.18 14.45 18.74
CA VAL A 77 20.02 14.83 17.91
C VAL A 77 20.03 14.08 16.58
N SER A 78 21.19 13.95 15.94
CA SER A 78 21.28 13.18 14.68
C SER A 78 20.93 11.71 14.87
N ALA A 79 21.34 11.10 15.99
CA ALA A 79 20.97 9.71 16.32
C ALA A 79 19.46 9.57 16.53
N VAL A 80 18.84 10.46 17.31
CA VAL A 80 17.37 10.45 17.54
C VAL A 80 16.61 10.64 16.22
N VAL A 81 17.01 11.63 15.42
CA VAL A 81 16.39 11.87 14.10
C VAL A 81 16.57 10.64 13.20
N GLY A 82 17.76 10.02 13.21
CA GLY A 82 18.01 8.78 12.48
C GLY A 82 17.05 7.67 12.85
N VAL A 83 16.87 7.39 14.15
CA VAL A 83 15.94 6.38 14.66
C VAL A 83 14.50 6.65 14.21
N VAL A 84 14.05 7.90 14.33
CA VAL A 84 12.68 8.30 13.94
C VAL A 84 12.45 8.13 12.43
N PHE A 85 13.36 8.62 11.61
CA PHE A 85 13.22 8.51 10.16
C PHE A 85 13.43 7.07 9.65
N GLY A 86 14.21 6.26 10.35
CA GLY A 86 14.35 4.83 10.06
C GLY A 86 13.01 4.08 10.11
N ALA A 87 12.09 4.49 11.00
CA ALA A 87 10.79 3.86 11.18
C ALA A 87 9.91 3.84 9.91
N ARG A 88 10.19 4.72 8.94
CA ARG A 88 9.52 4.73 7.62
C ARG A 88 9.55 3.37 6.93
N PHE A 89 10.68 2.66 6.98
CA PHE A 89 10.83 1.37 6.31
C PHE A 89 10.10 0.20 6.99
N ASN A 90 9.48 0.40 8.15
CA ASN A 90 8.61 -0.61 8.75
C ASN A 90 7.34 -0.88 7.91
N VAL A 91 6.89 0.11 7.13
CA VAL A 91 5.70 -0.01 6.27
C VAL A 91 6.10 -0.43 4.85
N ASP A 92 7.15 0.18 4.29
CA ASP A 92 7.48 0.09 2.86
C ASP A 92 8.55 -0.97 2.53
N TRP A 93 8.92 -1.84 3.49
CA TRP A 93 9.96 -2.86 3.31
C TRP A 93 9.71 -3.80 2.13
N SER A 94 8.44 -4.12 1.85
CA SER A 94 8.05 -5.03 0.78
C SER A 94 8.38 -4.47 -0.62
N GLN A 95 8.26 -3.15 -0.81
CA GLN A 95 8.62 -2.49 -2.08
C GLN A 95 10.10 -2.66 -2.41
N VAL A 96 10.96 -2.64 -1.38
CA VAL A 96 12.39 -2.88 -1.54
C VAL A 96 12.67 -4.32 -1.96
N LEU A 97 12.04 -5.30 -1.29
CA LEU A 97 12.18 -6.71 -1.66
C LEU A 97 11.65 -7.00 -3.06
N LEU A 98 10.49 -6.45 -3.42
CA LEU A 98 9.91 -6.61 -4.75
C LEU A 98 10.84 -6.05 -5.84
N MET A 99 11.48 -4.89 -5.58
CA MET A 99 12.40 -4.30 -6.55
C MET A 99 13.63 -5.19 -6.81
N PHE A 100 14.21 -5.80 -5.75
CA PHE A 100 15.36 -6.69 -5.89
C PHE A 100 15.01 -8.09 -6.42
N ASN A 101 13.74 -8.48 -6.38
CA ASN A 101 13.22 -9.73 -6.92
C ASN A 101 12.30 -9.50 -8.12
N ALA A 102 12.53 -8.41 -8.86
CA ALA A 102 11.72 -8.07 -10.02
C ALA A 102 11.78 -9.17 -11.08
N GLN A 103 10.60 -9.52 -11.63
CA GLN A 103 10.47 -10.46 -12.73
C GLN A 103 9.90 -9.74 -13.95
N PRO A 104 10.44 -9.97 -15.15
CA PRO A 104 9.87 -9.41 -16.37
C PRO A 104 8.55 -10.10 -16.69
N PHE A 105 7.56 -9.34 -17.14
CA PHE A 105 6.30 -9.90 -17.64
C PHE A 105 6.38 -10.33 -19.12
N GLY A 106 7.45 -9.93 -19.81
CA GLY A 106 7.62 -10.21 -21.24
C GLY A 106 6.74 -9.37 -22.15
N THR A 107 5.96 -8.47 -21.60
CA THR A 107 5.10 -7.53 -22.32
C THR A 107 5.51 -6.09 -21.98
N LYS A 108 5.55 -5.23 -23.01
CA LYS A 108 5.98 -3.84 -22.87
C LYS A 108 4.79 -2.90 -22.94
N ASP A 109 4.83 -1.83 -22.16
CA ASP A 109 3.86 -0.77 -22.29
C ASP A 109 4.00 -0.05 -23.65
N PRO A 110 2.90 0.36 -24.26
CA PRO A 110 2.92 0.98 -25.59
C PRO A 110 3.36 2.46 -25.57
N GLN A 111 3.56 3.08 -24.40
CA GLN A 111 3.90 4.50 -24.29
C GLN A 111 5.41 4.72 -24.16
N PHE A 112 6.08 3.99 -23.27
CA PHE A 112 7.51 4.12 -22.99
C PHE A 112 8.31 2.91 -23.49
N GLY A 113 7.66 1.82 -23.91
CA GLY A 113 8.31 0.60 -24.37
C GLY A 113 9.02 -0.18 -23.27
N ILE A 114 8.66 0.06 -22.00
CA ILE A 114 9.25 -0.57 -20.82
C ILE A 114 8.43 -1.79 -20.45
N ASP A 115 9.10 -2.86 -19.98
CA ASP A 115 8.41 -4.06 -19.50
C ASP A 115 7.44 -3.74 -18.36
N ASN A 116 6.25 -4.34 -18.39
CA ASN A 116 5.19 -4.09 -17.40
C ASN A 116 5.62 -4.44 -15.97
N GLY A 117 6.54 -5.40 -15.80
CA GLY A 117 7.15 -5.71 -14.50
C GLY A 117 7.88 -4.55 -13.85
N PHE A 118 8.39 -3.59 -14.64
CA PHE A 118 8.99 -2.36 -14.11
C PHE A 118 8.00 -1.56 -13.26
N TYR A 119 6.76 -1.39 -13.74
CA TYR A 119 5.75 -0.59 -13.04
C TYR A 119 5.28 -1.23 -11.75
N VAL A 120 5.27 -2.58 -11.70
CA VAL A 120 4.82 -3.35 -10.54
C VAL A 120 5.92 -3.50 -9.49
N PHE A 121 7.12 -3.87 -9.92
CA PHE A 121 8.20 -4.25 -9.01
C PHE A 121 9.23 -3.15 -8.78
N VAL A 122 9.65 -2.46 -9.86
CA VAL A 122 10.82 -1.57 -9.79
C VAL A 122 10.43 -0.13 -9.47
N LEU A 123 9.41 0.41 -10.13
CA LEU A 123 9.00 1.81 -9.98
C LEU A 123 8.62 2.21 -8.54
N PRO A 124 7.83 1.41 -7.78
CA PRO A 124 7.52 1.74 -6.38
C PRO A 124 8.77 1.82 -5.51
N GLY A 125 9.68 0.84 -5.67
CA GLY A 125 10.96 0.82 -4.96
C GLY A 125 11.87 2.00 -5.31
N LEU A 126 11.99 2.37 -6.59
CA LEU A 126 12.74 3.55 -7.03
C LEU A 126 12.15 4.84 -6.46
N LYS A 127 10.83 5.00 -6.47
CA LYS A 127 10.15 6.16 -5.87
C LYS A 127 10.42 6.24 -4.37
N LEU A 128 10.38 5.12 -3.67
CA LEU A 128 10.72 5.03 -2.26
C LEU A 128 12.18 5.45 -2.02
N MET A 129 13.14 4.94 -2.81
CA MET A 129 14.56 5.27 -2.67
C MET A 129 14.85 6.74 -2.95
N VAL A 130 14.29 7.31 -4.03
CA VAL A 130 14.46 8.74 -4.35
C VAL A 130 13.81 9.62 -3.30
N SER A 131 12.65 9.24 -2.78
CA SER A 131 11.98 9.95 -1.69
C SER A 131 12.79 9.87 -0.38
N ALA A 132 13.38 8.71 -0.08
CA ALA A 132 14.28 8.54 1.06
C ALA A 132 15.54 9.42 0.91
N LEU A 133 16.16 9.42 -0.27
CA LEU A 133 17.30 10.27 -0.57
C LEU A 133 16.96 11.77 -0.42
N SER A 134 15.82 12.20 -0.96
CA SER A 134 15.36 13.59 -0.80
C SER A 134 15.14 13.97 0.66
N THR A 135 14.63 13.04 1.47
CA THR A 135 14.50 13.23 2.92
C THR A 135 15.86 13.38 3.59
N LEU A 136 16.88 12.58 3.21
CA LEU A 136 18.25 12.72 3.71
C LEU A 136 18.84 14.08 3.36
N LEU A 137 18.64 14.56 2.13
CA LEU A 137 19.10 15.86 1.69
C LEU A 137 18.41 16.98 2.47
N LEU A 138 17.11 16.85 2.76
CA LEU A 138 16.35 17.80 3.58
C LEU A 138 16.88 17.81 5.03
N VAL A 139 17.14 16.65 5.62
CA VAL A 139 17.76 16.53 6.94
C VAL A 139 19.11 17.26 6.96
N GLY A 140 19.95 17.02 5.94
CA GLY A 140 21.24 17.72 5.80
C GLY A 140 21.09 19.24 5.71
N LEU A 141 20.10 19.72 4.95
CA LEU A 141 19.78 21.16 4.87
C LEU A 141 19.36 21.72 6.22
N VAL A 142 18.40 21.07 6.90
CA VAL A 142 17.88 21.52 8.20
C VAL A 142 18.99 21.53 9.25
N PHE A 143 19.78 20.46 9.37
CA PHE A 143 20.91 20.42 10.30
C PHE A 143 21.95 21.50 10.00
N SER A 144 22.24 21.74 8.71
CA SER A 144 23.16 22.81 8.30
C SER A 144 22.64 24.18 8.72
N VAL A 145 21.37 24.51 8.40
CA VAL A 145 20.76 25.81 8.73
C VAL A 145 20.72 26.02 10.24
N VAL A 146 20.14 25.05 10.99
CA VAL A 146 20.00 25.14 12.45
C VAL A 146 21.36 25.29 13.11
N THR A 147 22.36 24.50 12.71
CA THR A 147 23.70 24.59 13.31
C THR A 147 24.37 25.92 12.99
N HIS A 148 24.23 26.44 11.77
CA HIS A 148 24.79 27.76 11.42
C HIS A 148 24.13 28.91 12.21
N VAL A 149 22.81 28.81 12.48
CA VAL A 149 22.12 29.77 13.36
C VAL A 149 22.68 29.66 14.79
N MET A 150 22.77 28.45 15.34
CA MET A 150 23.29 28.21 16.70
C MET A 150 24.77 28.62 16.87
N MET A 151 25.55 28.52 15.80
CA MET A 151 26.97 28.90 15.81
C MET A 151 27.21 30.37 15.48
N GLY A 152 26.18 31.20 15.34
CA GLY A 152 26.29 32.63 15.04
C GLY A 152 26.82 32.95 13.64
N ALA A 153 26.78 31.96 12.73
CA ALA A 153 27.15 32.19 11.32
C ALA A 153 25.98 32.80 10.52
N VAL A 154 24.75 32.67 11.03
CA VAL A 154 23.55 33.41 10.62
C VAL A 154 23.16 34.32 11.78
N ARG A 155 23.18 35.62 11.57
CA ARG A 155 22.85 36.61 12.60
C ARG A 155 21.63 37.39 12.21
N ILE A 156 20.74 37.59 13.18
CA ILE A 156 19.54 38.44 13.06
C ILE A 156 19.89 39.72 13.82
N THR A 157 20.01 40.82 13.12
CA THR A 157 20.26 42.14 13.71
C THR A 157 18.96 42.91 13.73
N MET A 158 18.42 43.23 14.91
CA MET A 158 17.22 44.05 15.06
C MET A 158 17.65 45.48 15.32
N PRO A 159 17.45 46.42 14.39
CA PRO A 159 17.61 47.83 14.67
C PRO A 159 16.50 48.32 15.58
N VAL A 160 16.77 49.26 16.46
CA VAL A 160 15.81 49.88 17.39
C VAL A 160 14.57 50.47 16.68
N ASN A 161 14.65 50.71 15.37
CA ASN A 161 13.59 51.20 14.49
C ASN A 161 12.81 50.10 13.73
N GLY A 162 12.82 48.87 14.19
CA GLY A 162 11.86 47.83 13.76
C GLY A 162 12.16 47.07 12.45
N ARG A 163 13.32 47.27 11.78
CA ARG A 163 13.68 46.50 10.58
C ARG A 163 14.81 45.54 10.86
N GLY A 164 14.50 44.23 11.00
CA GLY A 164 15.50 43.16 11.17
C GLY A 164 16.32 42.93 9.91
N LEU A 165 17.63 42.69 10.06
CA LEU A 165 18.56 42.38 8.99
C LEU A 165 19.21 41.03 9.23
N PHE A 166 19.22 40.19 8.19
CA PHE A 166 19.93 38.91 8.20
C PHE A 166 21.32 39.08 7.66
N SER A 167 22.34 38.60 8.38
CA SER A 167 23.69 38.45 7.85
C SER A 167 24.08 36.97 7.90
N ILE A 168 24.68 36.49 6.79
CA ILE A 168 25.09 35.09 6.64
C ILE A 168 26.54 35.08 6.19
N THR A 169 27.38 34.32 6.90
CA THR A 169 28.81 34.20 6.53
C THR A 169 29.00 33.48 5.19
N LYS A 170 30.08 33.80 4.46
CA LYS A 170 30.39 33.18 3.15
C LYS A 170 30.39 31.64 3.18
N ARG A 171 30.96 31.04 4.25
CA ARG A 171 31.00 29.59 4.42
C ARG A 171 29.61 28.99 4.65
N ALA A 172 28.76 29.63 5.48
CA ALA A 172 27.38 29.20 5.71
C ALA A 172 26.55 29.27 4.43
N ARG A 173 26.66 30.38 3.67
CA ARG A 173 25.95 30.54 2.38
C ARG A 173 26.31 29.43 1.41
N ARG A 174 27.61 29.12 1.26
CA ARG A 174 28.04 28.04 0.35
C ARG A 174 27.48 26.67 0.76
N GLN A 175 27.54 26.33 2.04
CA GLN A 175 27.02 25.05 2.52
C GLN A 175 25.50 24.94 2.35
N ILE A 176 24.75 25.97 2.77
CA ILE A 176 23.27 25.99 2.63
C ILE A 176 22.89 25.96 1.14
N ALA A 177 23.60 26.69 0.28
CA ALA A 177 23.34 26.69 -1.16
C ALA A 177 23.52 25.31 -1.80
N ILE A 178 24.58 24.58 -1.42
CA ILE A 178 24.82 23.22 -1.92
C ILE A 178 23.67 22.28 -1.48
N TRP A 179 23.29 22.30 -0.21
CA TRP A 179 22.17 21.49 0.27
C TRP A 179 20.84 21.86 -0.40
N LEU A 180 20.60 23.15 -0.64
CA LEU A 180 19.39 23.62 -1.33
C LEU A 180 19.36 23.14 -2.79
N MET A 181 20.47 23.26 -3.53
CA MET A 181 20.56 22.75 -4.91
C MET A 181 20.32 21.26 -4.98
N LEU A 182 20.94 20.48 -4.09
CA LEU A 182 20.74 19.03 -4.03
C LEU A 182 19.29 18.65 -3.71
N ASN A 183 18.63 19.37 -2.79
CA ASN A 183 17.21 19.16 -2.49
C ASN A 183 16.31 19.44 -3.69
N MET A 184 16.51 20.59 -4.37
CA MET A 184 15.74 20.93 -5.56
C MET A 184 15.93 19.90 -6.67
N PHE A 185 17.16 19.41 -6.85
CA PHE A 185 17.46 18.33 -7.79
C PHE A 185 16.77 17.01 -7.40
N GLY A 186 16.78 16.63 -6.12
CA GLY A 186 16.05 15.47 -5.61
C GLY A 186 14.55 15.57 -5.88
N TRP A 187 13.93 16.73 -5.67
CA TRP A 187 12.53 16.97 -6.00
C TRP A 187 12.25 16.92 -7.50
N ALA A 188 13.14 17.46 -8.32
CA ALA A 188 13.03 17.36 -9.77
C ALA A 188 13.03 15.90 -10.25
N VAL A 189 13.90 15.06 -9.69
CA VAL A 189 13.93 13.62 -9.99
C VAL A 189 12.62 12.93 -9.54
N GLN A 190 12.08 13.27 -8.35
CA GLN A 190 10.79 12.75 -7.91
C GLN A 190 9.65 13.10 -8.85
N ILE A 191 9.60 14.37 -9.31
CA ILE A 191 8.61 14.84 -10.28
C ILE A 191 8.76 14.05 -11.59
N ALA A 192 9.97 13.88 -12.10
CA ALA A 192 10.22 13.13 -13.32
C ALA A 192 9.83 11.64 -13.21
N LEU A 193 10.11 10.99 -12.08
CA LEU A 193 9.65 9.62 -11.82
C LEU A 193 8.12 9.50 -11.71
N GLY A 194 7.45 10.58 -11.31
CA GLY A 194 6.00 10.65 -11.28
C GLY A 194 5.34 10.41 -12.63
N VAL A 195 6.02 10.72 -13.72
CA VAL A 195 5.52 10.52 -15.10
C VAL A 195 5.17 9.06 -15.36
N PHE A 196 6.00 8.12 -14.94
CA PHE A 196 5.76 6.69 -15.14
C PHE A 196 4.49 6.19 -14.41
N SER A 197 4.13 6.83 -13.31
CA SER A 197 2.90 6.48 -12.57
C SER A 197 1.62 6.89 -13.27
N SER A 198 1.69 7.76 -14.29
CA SER A 198 0.52 8.16 -15.06
C SER A 198 -0.08 7.01 -15.88
N LEU A 199 0.71 5.95 -16.17
CA LEU A 199 0.23 4.76 -16.87
C LEU A 199 -0.60 3.82 -15.99
N THR A 200 -0.47 3.93 -14.66
CA THR A 200 -1.20 3.12 -13.67
C THR A 200 -2.22 3.94 -12.88
N ALA A 201 -2.39 5.22 -13.23
CA ALA A 201 -3.32 6.11 -12.55
C ALA A 201 -4.77 5.77 -12.90
N GLU A 202 -5.65 5.79 -11.90
CA GLU A 202 -7.08 5.65 -12.11
C GLU A 202 -7.65 6.91 -12.75
N GLY A 203 -8.31 6.76 -13.88
CA GLY A 203 -9.03 7.82 -14.59
C GLY A 203 -10.53 7.67 -14.42
N SER A 204 -11.29 8.70 -14.82
CA SER A 204 -12.76 8.68 -14.74
C SER A 204 -13.42 7.69 -15.73
N ARG A 205 -12.75 7.31 -16.79
CA ARG A 205 -13.27 6.43 -17.85
C ARG A 205 -12.42 5.21 -18.11
N ILE A 206 -11.10 5.37 -18.06
CA ILE A 206 -10.13 4.29 -18.27
C ILE A 206 -9.03 4.41 -17.23
N THR A 207 -8.42 3.30 -16.86
CA THR A 207 -7.18 3.26 -16.06
C THR A 207 -5.99 3.48 -16.99
N GLY A 208 -5.03 4.32 -16.59
CA GLY A 208 -3.82 4.60 -17.34
C GLY A 208 -3.88 5.91 -18.14
N ALA A 209 -3.01 6.01 -19.15
CA ALA A 209 -2.81 7.25 -19.87
C ALA A 209 -3.93 7.52 -20.88
N THR A 210 -4.47 8.74 -20.83
CA THR A 210 -5.43 9.31 -21.79
C THR A 210 -4.71 10.17 -22.82
N TYR A 211 -5.42 10.67 -23.82
CA TYR A 211 -4.89 11.64 -24.79
C TYR A 211 -4.26 12.85 -24.08
N THR A 212 -4.97 13.43 -23.10
CA THR A 212 -4.47 14.57 -22.32
C THR A 212 -3.25 14.19 -21.50
N THR A 213 -3.21 12.99 -20.92
CA THR A 213 -2.05 12.51 -20.17
C THR A 213 -0.80 12.48 -21.04
N VAL A 214 -0.89 11.89 -22.23
CA VAL A 214 0.27 11.72 -23.12
C VAL A 214 0.71 13.03 -23.76
N ASN A 215 -0.25 13.87 -24.23
CA ASN A 215 0.06 15.05 -25.02
C ASN A 215 0.23 16.33 -24.18
N ALA A 216 -0.20 16.33 -22.92
CA ALA A 216 -0.02 17.48 -22.02
C ALA A 216 0.68 17.09 -20.71
N THR A 217 0.12 16.17 -19.92
CA THR A 217 0.61 15.94 -18.55
C THR A 217 2.05 15.42 -18.54
N ILE A 218 2.38 14.43 -19.35
CA ILE A 218 3.73 13.83 -19.41
C ILE A 218 4.79 14.87 -19.81
N PRO A 219 4.68 15.58 -20.97
CA PRO A 219 5.70 16.54 -21.36
C PRO A 219 5.80 17.71 -20.38
N VAL A 220 4.68 18.19 -19.89
CA VAL A 220 4.64 19.27 -18.90
C VAL A 220 5.34 18.87 -17.60
N THR A 221 5.14 17.65 -17.12
CA THR A 221 5.78 17.16 -15.89
C THR A 221 7.30 17.14 -16.03
N PHE A 222 7.85 16.75 -17.19
CA PHE A 222 9.28 16.85 -17.45
C PHE A 222 9.77 18.30 -17.49
N ILE A 223 9.01 19.20 -18.12
CA ILE A 223 9.34 20.64 -18.14
C ILE A 223 9.38 21.19 -16.71
N VAL A 224 8.39 20.87 -15.87
CA VAL A 224 8.34 21.31 -14.48
C VAL A 224 9.49 20.73 -13.67
N ALA A 225 9.86 19.46 -13.88
CA ALA A 225 11.04 18.88 -13.25
C ALA A 225 12.32 19.67 -13.58
N ILE A 226 12.51 20.03 -14.85
CA ILE A 226 13.64 20.86 -15.30
C ILE A 226 13.58 22.26 -14.67
N LEU A 227 12.39 22.90 -14.65
CA LEU A 227 12.21 24.22 -14.03
C LEU A 227 12.58 24.20 -12.52
N VAL A 228 12.20 23.16 -11.78
CA VAL A 228 12.57 23.00 -10.37
C VAL A 228 14.07 22.81 -10.20
N ALA A 229 14.71 22.02 -11.05
CA ALA A 229 16.17 21.86 -11.03
C ALA A 229 16.90 23.19 -11.33
N VAL A 230 16.47 23.92 -12.36
CA VAL A 230 17.00 25.23 -12.74
C VAL A 230 16.79 26.25 -11.61
N LEU A 231 15.59 26.28 -11.00
CA LEU A 231 15.32 27.12 -9.83
C LEU A 231 16.31 26.83 -8.70
N GLY A 232 16.59 25.55 -8.44
CA GLY A 232 17.60 25.14 -7.44
C GLY A 232 18.98 25.73 -7.73
N VAL A 233 19.42 25.67 -8.99
CA VAL A 233 20.70 26.26 -9.42
C VAL A 233 20.67 27.79 -9.27
N VAL A 234 19.61 28.45 -9.72
CA VAL A 234 19.47 29.92 -9.62
C VAL A 234 19.51 30.37 -8.17
N LEU A 235 18.73 29.73 -7.28
CA LEU A 235 18.70 30.05 -5.85
C LEU A 235 20.03 29.76 -5.18
N GLY A 236 20.70 28.66 -5.51
CA GLY A 236 21.98 28.28 -4.97
C GLY A 236 23.09 29.25 -5.39
N VAL A 237 23.18 29.58 -6.68
CA VAL A 237 24.16 30.55 -7.21
C VAL A 237 23.90 31.94 -6.65
N TRP A 238 22.62 32.37 -6.59
CA TRP A 238 22.25 33.61 -5.94
C TRP A 238 22.74 33.66 -4.49
N LEU A 239 22.46 32.61 -3.69
CA LEU A 239 22.88 32.56 -2.29
C LEU A 239 24.40 32.60 -2.15
N MET A 240 25.13 31.90 -3.02
CA MET A 240 26.60 31.92 -3.03
C MET A 240 27.20 33.30 -3.35
N ARG A 241 26.60 34.04 -4.31
CA ARG A 241 27.07 35.33 -4.82
C ARG A 241 26.52 36.55 -4.10
N SER A 242 25.54 36.41 -3.23
CA SER A 242 24.85 37.52 -2.57
C SER A 242 25.72 38.23 -1.52
N HIS A 243 26.57 39.16 -1.96
CA HIS A 243 27.36 40.01 -1.07
C HIS A 243 26.51 40.92 -0.16
N ALA A 244 25.28 41.23 -0.54
CA ALA A 244 24.35 42.02 0.25
C ALA A 244 24.00 41.40 1.60
N LEU A 245 24.24 40.07 1.77
CA LEU A 245 24.07 39.34 3.03
C LEU A 245 25.35 39.35 3.90
N GLU A 246 26.45 39.97 3.45
CA GLU A 246 27.69 40.10 4.22
C GLU A 246 27.61 41.28 5.19
N GLY A 247 27.93 41.06 6.47
CA GLY A 247 27.73 42.01 7.56
C GLY A 247 28.61 43.28 7.59
N ASN A 248 29.28 43.70 6.53
CA ASN A 248 30.34 44.74 6.55
C ASN A 248 29.88 46.15 6.11
N ALA A 249 28.65 46.37 5.67
CA ALA A 249 28.14 47.68 5.23
C ALA A 249 27.34 48.42 6.31
N PRO A 250 27.22 49.77 6.28
CA PRO A 250 26.35 50.55 7.19
C PRO A 250 24.89 50.07 7.15
N ILE A 251 24.19 50.15 8.30
CA ILE A 251 22.88 49.53 8.52
C ILE A 251 21.84 50.00 7.52
N GLY A 252 21.77 51.29 7.19
CA GLY A 252 20.80 51.84 6.23
C GLY A 252 21.03 51.36 4.79
N VAL A 253 22.29 51.20 4.38
CA VAL A 253 22.67 50.67 3.07
C VAL A 253 22.40 49.18 3.01
N ARG A 254 22.56 48.43 4.10
CA ARG A 254 22.29 47.00 4.19
C ARG A 254 20.79 46.69 4.02
N ALA A 255 19.90 47.49 4.62
CA ALA A 255 18.45 47.25 4.53
C ALA A 255 17.96 47.37 3.08
N SER A 256 18.35 48.41 2.38
CA SER A 256 17.96 48.63 0.99
C SER A 256 18.62 47.62 0.04
N ALA A 257 19.89 47.28 0.27
CA ALA A 257 20.61 46.28 -0.53
C ALA A 257 20.06 44.85 -0.28
N ALA A 258 19.73 44.50 0.96
CA ALA A 258 19.11 43.23 1.29
C ALA A 258 17.73 43.08 0.66
N LEU A 259 16.84 44.09 0.74
CA LEU A 259 15.55 44.10 0.08
C LEU A 259 15.67 43.96 -1.45
N LYS A 260 16.63 44.66 -2.07
CA LYS A 260 16.91 44.51 -3.49
C LYS A 260 17.46 43.13 -3.83
N ALA A 261 18.32 42.55 -2.99
CA ALA A 261 18.89 41.23 -3.20
C ALA A 261 17.81 40.11 -3.13
N TRP A 262 16.87 40.20 -2.19
CA TRP A 262 15.78 39.25 -2.07
C TRP A 262 14.76 39.29 -3.22
N ARG A 263 14.73 40.39 -3.97
CA ARG A 263 13.85 40.53 -5.12
C ARG A 263 14.08 39.44 -6.17
N THR A 264 15.34 39.10 -6.47
CA THR A 264 15.66 38.07 -7.47
C THR A 264 15.15 36.66 -7.11
N PRO A 265 15.44 36.09 -5.92
CA PRO A 265 14.92 34.77 -5.57
C PRO A 265 13.39 34.74 -5.44
N VAL A 266 12.78 35.79 -4.90
CA VAL A 266 11.30 35.89 -4.79
C VAL A 266 10.66 35.89 -6.18
N ILE A 267 11.18 36.66 -7.12
CA ILE A 267 10.69 36.68 -8.49
C ILE A 267 10.92 35.31 -9.16
N ALA A 268 12.09 34.71 -8.99
CA ALA A 268 12.39 33.39 -9.57
C ALA A 268 11.42 32.30 -9.04
N ILE A 269 11.17 32.28 -7.74
CA ILE A 269 10.20 31.36 -7.11
C ILE A 269 8.79 31.66 -7.66
N ALA A 270 8.34 32.93 -7.64
CA ALA A 270 7.02 33.30 -8.09
C ALA A 270 6.79 32.92 -9.57
N ILE A 271 7.74 33.20 -10.44
CA ILE A 271 7.67 32.81 -11.86
C ILE A 271 7.59 31.29 -11.97
N THR A 272 8.45 30.53 -11.29
CA THR A 272 8.45 29.07 -11.34
C THR A 272 7.11 28.50 -10.85
N VAL A 273 6.56 29.01 -9.75
CA VAL A 273 5.27 28.56 -9.19
C VAL A 273 4.14 28.87 -10.18
N VAL A 274 4.06 30.10 -10.70
CA VAL A 274 3.01 30.49 -11.65
C VAL A 274 3.10 29.69 -12.94
N VAL A 275 4.30 29.57 -13.52
CA VAL A 275 4.52 28.80 -14.75
C VAL A 275 4.18 27.32 -14.51
N SER A 276 4.64 26.72 -13.40
CA SER A 276 4.30 25.35 -13.08
C SER A 276 2.79 25.14 -12.92
N MET A 277 2.10 26.07 -12.24
CA MET A 277 0.65 26.02 -12.06
C MET A 277 -0.09 26.10 -13.41
N VAL A 278 0.30 27.04 -14.26
CA VAL A 278 -0.27 27.19 -15.60
C VAL A 278 -0.06 25.92 -16.43
N LEU A 279 1.15 25.41 -16.42
CA LEU A 279 1.51 24.21 -17.19
C LEU A 279 0.81 22.95 -16.66
N THR A 280 0.75 22.73 -15.35
CA THR A 280 0.23 21.47 -14.77
C THR A 280 -1.29 21.44 -14.60
N ILE A 281 -1.93 22.59 -14.43
CA ILE A 281 -3.37 22.67 -14.18
C ILE A 281 -4.10 23.26 -15.38
N VAL A 282 -3.70 24.46 -15.81
CA VAL A 282 -4.46 25.21 -16.82
C VAL A 282 -4.33 24.58 -18.21
N TRP A 283 -3.11 24.25 -18.62
CA TRP A 283 -2.87 23.70 -19.96
C TRP A 283 -3.55 22.34 -20.21
N PRO A 284 -3.44 21.33 -19.35
CA PRO A 284 -4.16 20.07 -19.51
C PRO A 284 -5.69 20.26 -19.47
N ALA A 285 -6.19 21.16 -18.61
CA ALA A 285 -7.62 21.46 -18.53
C ALA A 285 -8.16 22.12 -19.82
N LEU A 286 -7.41 23.05 -20.41
CA LEU A 286 -7.76 23.67 -21.68
C LEU A 286 -7.74 22.63 -22.80
N LEU A 287 -6.72 21.80 -22.89
CA LEU A 287 -6.62 20.74 -23.88
C LEU A 287 -7.79 19.76 -23.76
N GLN A 288 -8.11 19.34 -22.54
CA GLN A 288 -9.23 18.45 -22.25
C GLN A 288 -10.56 19.07 -22.68
N ARG A 289 -10.81 20.33 -22.28
CA ARG A 289 -12.10 20.99 -22.50
C ARG A 289 -12.34 21.36 -23.95
N PHE A 290 -11.33 21.90 -24.66
CA PHE A 290 -11.52 22.48 -26.00
C PHE A 290 -11.15 21.53 -27.14
N ARG A 291 -10.29 20.55 -26.90
CA ARG A 291 -9.86 19.62 -27.95
C ARG A 291 -10.40 18.21 -27.76
N VAL A 292 -10.29 17.67 -26.52
CA VAL A 292 -10.66 16.27 -26.29
C VAL A 292 -12.16 16.10 -26.09
N ASN A 293 -12.80 16.88 -25.23
CA ASN A 293 -14.23 16.70 -24.92
C ASN A 293 -15.15 16.84 -26.15
N PRO A 294 -14.93 17.77 -27.10
CA PRO A 294 -15.79 17.88 -28.27
C PRO A 294 -15.68 16.69 -29.24
N ASN A 295 -14.52 16.01 -29.26
CA ASN A 295 -14.24 14.86 -30.14
C ASN A 295 -13.61 13.70 -29.37
N ALA A 296 -14.21 13.36 -28.23
CA ALA A 296 -13.62 12.40 -27.27
C ALA A 296 -13.46 11.00 -27.89
N GLN A 297 -14.43 10.57 -28.73
CA GLN A 297 -14.39 9.24 -29.33
C GLN A 297 -13.18 9.05 -30.25
N GLU A 298 -12.85 10.04 -31.07
CA GLU A 298 -11.69 9.97 -31.97
C GLU A 298 -10.38 10.15 -31.20
N MET A 299 -10.29 11.16 -30.33
CA MET A 299 -9.08 11.48 -29.60
C MET A 299 -8.66 10.37 -28.60
N GLU A 300 -9.62 9.75 -27.95
CA GLU A 300 -9.35 8.70 -26.93
C GLU A 300 -9.36 7.28 -27.52
N SER A 301 -9.76 7.08 -28.77
CA SER A 301 -9.91 5.75 -29.39
C SER A 301 -8.67 4.86 -29.21
N THR A 302 -7.49 5.41 -29.51
CA THR A 302 -6.21 4.68 -29.39
C THR A 302 -5.92 4.28 -27.94
N TYR A 303 -6.23 5.13 -26.97
CA TYR A 303 -5.95 4.87 -25.54
C TYR A 303 -6.97 3.88 -24.97
N ILE A 304 -8.23 3.97 -25.38
CA ILE A 304 -9.27 2.99 -25.06
C ILE A 304 -8.90 1.62 -25.62
N GLN A 305 -8.44 1.54 -26.88
CA GLN A 305 -8.02 0.29 -27.49
C GLN A 305 -6.84 -0.33 -26.74
N ARG A 306 -5.82 0.45 -26.37
CA ARG A 306 -4.69 -0.02 -25.55
C ARG A 306 -5.15 -0.59 -24.20
N ASN A 307 -6.15 0.04 -23.58
CA ASN A 307 -6.72 -0.43 -22.31
C ASN A 307 -7.49 -1.75 -22.49
N ILE A 308 -8.27 -1.88 -23.57
CA ILE A 308 -8.97 -3.13 -23.94
C ILE A 308 -7.95 -4.25 -24.19
N ASP A 309 -6.91 -4.00 -24.98
CA ASP A 309 -5.89 -4.99 -25.32
C ASP A 309 -5.13 -5.46 -24.07
N ALA A 310 -4.78 -4.52 -23.18
CA ALA A 310 -4.14 -4.84 -21.91
C ALA A 310 -5.06 -5.69 -21.00
N THR A 311 -6.35 -5.37 -20.95
CA THR A 311 -7.35 -6.12 -20.21
C THR A 311 -7.52 -7.54 -20.77
N HIS A 312 -7.65 -7.66 -22.08
CA HIS A 312 -7.74 -8.96 -22.76
C HIS A 312 -6.50 -9.83 -22.47
N ALA A 313 -5.31 -9.22 -22.52
CA ALA A 313 -4.08 -9.95 -22.21
C ALA A 313 -4.02 -10.38 -20.74
N ALA A 314 -4.38 -9.51 -19.80
CA ALA A 314 -4.36 -9.76 -18.36
C ALA A 314 -5.30 -10.90 -17.94
N TYR A 315 -6.49 -10.96 -18.53
CA TYR A 315 -7.48 -12.02 -18.26
C TYR A 315 -7.36 -13.24 -19.20
N GLY A 316 -6.36 -13.28 -20.09
CA GLY A 316 -6.17 -14.39 -21.03
C GLY A 316 -7.26 -14.47 -22.11
N LEU A 317 -8.03 -13.40 -22.32
CA LEU A 317 -9.15 -13.37 -23.28
C LEU A 317 -8.69 -13.32 -24.76
N SER A 318 -7.42 -13.05 -25.01
CA SER A 318 -6.85 -13.06 -26.38
C SER A 318 -6.94 -14.42 -27.08
N LYS A 319 -7.17 -15.50 -26.31
CA LYS A 319 -7.37 -16.87 -26.83
C LYS A 319 -8.84 -17.20 -27.12
N LEU A 320 -9.77 -16.32 -26.79
CA LEU A 320 -11.19 -16.54 -27.03
C LEU A 320 -11.47 -16.49 -28.55
N LYS A 321 -12.15 -17.52 -29.02
CA LYS A 321 -12.70 -17.56 -30.38
C LYS A 321 -14.04 -16.85 -30.39
N THR A 322 -14.11 -15.72 -31.09
CA THR A 322 -15.36 -14.98 -31.25
C THR A 322 -16.10 -15.51 -32.49
N GLU A 323 -17.31 -15.99 -32.32
CA GLU A 323 -18.19 -16.42 -33.40
C GLU A 323 -19.38 -15.46 -33.51
N GLN A 324 -19.73 -15.07 -34.74
CA GLN A 324 -20.91 -14.25 -34.98
C GLN A 324 -22.15 -15.12 -34.89
N TYR A 325 -23.01 -14.82 -33.92
CA TYR A 325 -24.28 -15.49 -33.74
C TYR A 325 -25.44 -14.62 -34.22
N LYS A 326 -26.23 -15.14 -35.20
CA LYS A 326 -27.47 -14.50 -35.60
C LYS A 326 -28.57 -14.89 -34.63
N ALA A 327 -28.84 -14.04 -33.66
CA ALA A 327 -29.97 -14.21 -32.77
C ALA A 327 -31.27 -14.05 -33.56
N THR A 328 -31.99 -15.14 -33.76
CA THR A 328 -33.34 -15.12 -34.35
C THR A 328 -34.35 -15.53 -33.29
N THR A 329 -35.46 -14.84 -33.23
CA THR A 329 -36.58 -15.17 -32.31
C THR A 329 -37.42 -16.37 -32.79
N THR A 330 -37.20 -16.85 -34.02
CA THR A 330 -37.85 -18.01 -34.58
C THR A 330 -36.98 -19.23 -34.51
N GLY A 331 -37.21 -20.12 -33.56
CA GLY A 331 -36.57 -21.42 -33.47
C GLY A 331 -37.10 -22.39 -34.54
N LYS A 332 -36.19 -23.12 -35.20
CA LYS A 332 -36.61 -24.25 -36.04
C LYS A 332 -37.11 -25.39 -35.16
N GLN A 333 -38.16 -26.08 -35.61
CA GLN A 333 -38.66 -27.27 -34.89
C GLN A 333 -37.55 -28.30 -34.69
N GLY A 334 -37.25 -28.68 -33.44
CA GLY A 334 -36.17 -29.61 -33.08
C GLY A 334 -34.82 -28.95 -32.78
N ALA A 335 -34.66 -27.61 -32.90
CA ALA A 335 -33.39 -26.91 -32.62
C ALA A 335 -32.89 -27.16 -31.18
N LEU A 336 -33.77 -27.19 -30.18
CA LEU A 336 -33.41 -27.53 -28.79
C LEU A 336 -32.88 -28.95 -28.61
N ARG A 337 -33.25 -29.91 -29.50
CA ARG A 337 -32.73 -31.27 -29.44
C ARG A 337 -31.31 -31.37 -30.01
N SER A 338 -30.96 -30.51 -30.95
CA SER A 338 -29.57 -30.45 -31.50
C SER A 338 -28.59 -29.72 -30.61
N GLU A 339 -29.08 -28.98 -29.61
CA GLU A 339 -28.25 -28.20 -28.66
C GLU A 339 -28.36 -28.79 -27.23
N ASN A 340 -28.34 -30.12 -27.13
CA ASN A 340 -28.49 -30.82 -25.84
C ASN A 340 -27.45 -30.37 -24.79
N GLU A 341 -26.24 -30.02 -25.20
CA GLU A 341 -25.20 -29.52 -24.28
C GLU A 341 -25.58 -28.16 -23.68
N THR A 342 -26.13 -27.26 -24.48
CA THR A 342 -26.56 -25.94 -24.03
C THR A 342 -27.76 -26.05 -23.09
N THR A 343 -28.76 -26.88 -23.44
CA THR A 343 -29.97 -27.06 -22.61
C THR A 343 -29.70 -27.81 -21.31
N ALA A 344 -28.76 -28.75 -21.31
CA ALA A 344 -28.37 -29.49 -20.10
C ALA A 344 -27.59 -28.60 -19.10
N GLN A 345 -26.96 -27.52 -19.57
CA GLN A 345 -26.20 -26.58 -18.74
C GLN A 345 -26.99 -25.33 -18.34
N ILE A 346 -28.28 -25.20 -18.77
CA ILE A 346 -29.13 -24.11 -18.30
C ILE A 346 -29.44 -24.36 -16.82
N ARG A 347 -28.91 -23.50 -15.97
CA ARG A 347 -29.13 -23.53 -14.54
C ARG A 347 -30.55 -23.09 -14.22
N LEU A 348 -31.29 -23.94 -13.49
CA LEU A 348 -32.62 -23.62 -12.96
C LEU A 348 -32.54 -23.05 -11.55
N LEU A 349 -31.52 -23.44 -10.77
CA LEU A 349 -31.35 -23.01 -9.39
C LEU A 349 -30.49 -21.76 -9.33
N ASP A 350 -31.06 -20.61 -8.95
CA ASP A 350 -30.32 -19.42 -8.64
C ASP A 350 -29.72 -19.55 -7.23
N PRO A 351 -28.36 -19.47 -7.07
CA PRO A 351 -27.69 -19.67 -5.79
C PRO A 351 -28.07 -18.64 -4.71
N GLN A 352 -28.53 -17.45 -5.08
CA GLN A 352 -29.03 -16.46 -4.13
C GLN A 352 -30.45 -16.75 -3.69
N VAL A 353 -31.28 -17.23 -4.61
CA VAL A 353 -32.71 -17.53 -4.33
C VAL A 353 -32.90 -18.84 -3.57
N VAL A 354 -32.07 -19.86 -3.84
CA VAL A 354 -32.22 -21.19 -3.22
C VAL A 354 -31.54 -21.35 -1.87
N SER A 355 -30.70 -20.38 -1.42
CA SER A 355 -30.04 -20.45 -0.11
C SER A 355 -31.02 -20.64 1.06
N PRO A 356 -32.15 -19.92 1.17
CA PRO A 356 -33.17 -20.19 2.21
C PRO A 356 -33.73 -21.62 2.16
N THR A 357 -33.88 -22.18 0.96
CA THR A 357 -34.36 -23.58 0.80
C THR A 357 -33.32 -24.58 1.30
N PHE A 358 -32.03 -24.35 1.01
CA PHE A 358 -30.95 -25.16 1.58
C PHE A 358 -30.96 -25.09 3.11
N LYS A 359 -31.10 -23.88 3.68
CA LYS A 359 -31.25 -23.70 5.14
C LYS A 359 -32.43 -24.49 5.67
N GLN A 360 -33.61 -24.35 5.09
CA GLN A 360 -34.83 -25.02 5.55
C GLN A 360 -34.70 -26.54 5.50
N LEU A 361 -34.17 -27.11 4.43
CA LEU A 361 -34.14 -28.55 4.20
C LEU A 361 -32.92 -29.26 4.83
N GLN A 362 -31.80 -28.57 4.97
CA GLN A 362 -30.50 -29.18 5.26
C GLN A 362 -29.75 -28.61 6.46
N GLN A 363 -30.22 -27.53 7.08
CA GLN A 363 -29.52 -26.91 8.22
C GLN A 363 -29.50 -27.83 9.45
N SER A 364 -30.57 -28.58 9.67
CA SER A 364 -30.74 -29.55 10.76
C SER A 364 -30.78 -28.96 12.17
N LYS A 365 -29.87 -28.09 12.54
CA LYS A 365 -29.73 -27.40 13.85
C LYS A 365 -29.40 -25.93 13.66
N GLN A 366 -29.81 -25.09 14.64
CA GLN A 366 -29.60 -23.64 14.56
C GLN A 366 -28.14 -23.22 14.67
N TYR A 367 -27.29 -24.05 15.26
CA TYR A 367 -25.84 -23.82 15.31
C TYR A 367 -25.10 -24.18 14.02
N TYR A 368 -25.82 -24.55 12.95
CA TYR A 368 -25.30 -24.62 11.59
C TYR A 368 -25.91 -23.52 10.72
N THR A 369 -25.16 -23.09 9.71
CA THR A 369 -25.64 -22.13 8.71
C THR A 369 -25.07 -22.44 7.34
N PHE A 370 -25.71 -21.87 6.32
CA PHE A 370 -25.15 -21.78 4.96
C PHE A 370 -25.00 -20.32 4.59
N ALA A 371 -24.07 -20.04 3.66
CA ALA A 371 -23.91 -18.71 3.10
C ALA A 371 -25.21 -18.18 2.47
N ASP A 372 -25.41 -16.86 2.46
CA ASP A 372 -26.59 -16.25 1.85
C ASP A 372 -26.62 -16.39 0.32
N SER A 373 -25.45 -16.46 -0.30
CA SER A 373 -25.28 -16.83 -1.70
C SER A 373 -24.46 -18.11 -1.77
N LEU A 374 -25.04 -19.16 -2.35
CA LEU A 374 -24.39 -20.46 -2.49
C LEU A 374 -23.37 -20.44 -3.62
N THR A 375 -22.44 -21.38 -3.62
CA THR A 375 -21.42 -21.52 -4.66
C THR A 375 -21.95 -22.35 -5.83
N VAL A 376 -21.53 -21.98 -7.04
CA VAL A 376 -21.78 -22.76 -8.26
C VAL A 376 -20.48 -23.39 -8.71
N ASP A 377 -20.53 -24.67 -9.01
CA ASP A 377 -19.38 -25.42 -9.48
C ASP A 377 -19.77 -26.50 -10.50
N LYS A 378 -18.81 -27.14 -11.13
CA LYS A 378 -19.03 -28.25 -12.06
C LYS A 378 -18.37 -29.52 -11.53
N TYR A 379 -19.17 -30.56 -11.37
CA TYR A 379 -18.72 -31.88 -10.97
C TYR A 379 -18.98 -32.91 -12.06
N ASN A 380 -18.05 -33.86 -12.21
CA ASN A 380 -18.29 -35.04 -13.03
C ASN A 380 -19.02 -36.08 -12.19
N ILE A 381 -20.32 -36.23 -12.44
CA ILE A 381 -21.20 -37.18 -11.74
C ILE A 381 -21.64 -38.24 -12.74
N ASP A 382 -21.29 -39.48 -12.47
CA ASP A 382 -21.59 -40.64 -13.32
C ASP A 382 -21.10 -40.45 -14.78
N GLY A 383 -19.92 -39.84 -14.96
CA GLY A 383 -19.30 -39.61 -16.27
C GLY A 383 -19.83 -38.41 -17.04
N THR A 384 -20.75 -37.63 -16.47
CA THR A 384 -21.33 -36.45 -17.09
C THR A 384 -20.96 -35.18 -16.29
N SER A 385 -20.49 -34.14 -16.98
CA SER A 385 -20.26 -32.83 -16.34
C SER A 385 -21.60 -32.18 -15.99
N GLN A 386 -21.84 -31.99 -14.70
CA GLN A 386 -23.06 -31.41 -14.16
C GLN A 386 -22.80 -30.05 -13.57
N ASP A 387 -23.65 -29.07 -13.90
CA ASP A 387 -23.71 -27.80 -13.19
C ASP A 387 -24.37 -28.03 -11.82
N THR A 388 -23.75 -27.50 -10.76
CA THR A 388 -24.14 -27.77 -9.39
C THR A 388 -24.24 -26.51 -8.56
N VAL A 389 -25.12 -26.54 -7.56
CA VAL A 389 -25.16 -25.55 -6.48
C VAL A 389 -24.73 -26.26 -5.20
N ILE A 390 -23.69 -25.75 -4.58
CA ILE A 390 -23.00 -26.38 -3.45
C ILE A 390 -22.82 -25.41 -2.28
N ALA A 391 -22.88 -25.93 -1.08
CA ALA A 391 -22.67 -25.15 0.15
C ALA A 391 -22.11 -26.02 1.27
N ASP A 392 -21.21 -25.42 2.03
CA ASP A 392 -20.71 -25.97 3.28
C ASP A 392 -21.68 -25.68 4.42
N ARG A 393 -21.91 -26.67 5.28
CA ARG A 393 -22.68 -26.46 6.51
C ARG A 393 -21.74 -25.94 7.59
N GLU A 394 -21.62 -24.62 7.67
CA GLU A 394 -20.70 -23.94 8.57
C GLU A 394 -21.23 -23.87 10.01
N LEU A 395 -20.32 -23.75 10.98
CA LEU A 395 -20.68 -23.55 12.38
C LEU A 395 -21.15 -22.10 12.60
N ASN A 396 -22.31 -21.97 13.25
CA ASN A 396 -22.89 -20.71 13.69
C ASN A 396 -23.14 -20.73 15.20
N LEU A 397 -22.16 -20.31 15.98
CA LEU A 397 -22.25 -20.30 17.44
C LEU A 397 -23.37 -19.40 17.96
N SER A 398 -23.79 -18.37 17.23
CA SER A 398 -24.91 -17.51 17.64
C SER A 398 -26.27 -18.26 17.68
N GLY A 399 -26.38 -19.34 16.96
CA GLY A 399 -27.55 -20.24 16.99
C GLY A 399 -27.48 -21.32 18.07
N ASN A 400 -26.49 -21.31 18.96
CA ASN A 400 -26.35 -22.25 20.06
C ASN A 400 -26.95 -21.65 21.36
N ASP A 401 -27.96 -22.29 21.92
CA ASP A 401 -28.64 -21.82 23.15
C ASP A 401 -27.76 -21.97 24.41
N ASN A 402 -26.77 -22.87 24.38
CA ASN A 402 -25.90 -23.19 25.50
C ASN A 402 -24.49 -22.60 25.35
N ARG A 403 -24.40 -21.31 25.11
CA ARG A 403 -23.10 -20.62 24.95
C ARG A 403 -22.39 -20.48 26.29
N ASN A 404 -21.17 -20.93 26.30
CA ASN A 404 -20.17 -20.68 27.35
C ASN A 404 -18.79 -20.92 26.75
N TRP A 405 -17.74 -20.51 27.45
CA TRP A 405 -16.37 -20.63 26.94
C TRP A 405 -16.00 -22.05 26.50
N VAL A 406 -16.35 -23.06 27.30
CA VAL A 406 -16.05 -24.47 27.01
C VAL A 406 -16.77 -24.92 25.73
N ASN A 407 -18.06 -24.62 25.63
CA ASN A 407 -18.85 -25.00 24.46
C ASN A 407 -18.37 -24.29 23.18
N ASP A 408 -18.09 -23.00 23.27
CA ASP A 408 -17.73 -22.19 22.12
C ASP A 408 -16.32 -22.48 21.59
N HIS A 409 -15.42 -22.92 22.47
CA HIS A 409 -14.01 -23.10 22.08
C HIS A 409 -13.53 -24.55 22.03
N THR A 410 -14.20 -25.47 22.72
CA THR A 410 -13.72 -26.85 22.82
C THR A 410 -14.72 -27.92 22.42
N VAL A 411 -16.02 -27.63 22.44
CA VAL A 411 -17.08 -28.59 22.11
C VAL A 411 -17.58 -28.36 20.69
N TYR A 412 -18.12 -27.18 20.39
CA TYR A 412 -18.58 -26.82 19.04
C TYR A 412 -17.44 -26.17 18.26
N THR A 413 -16.59 -27.00 17.68
CA THR A 413 -15.32 -26.58 17.08
C THR A 413 -15.32 -26.52 15.56
N HIS A 414 -16.35 -27.11 14.90
CA HIS A 414 -16.39 -27.24 13.44
C HIS A 414 -17.82 -27.34 12.91
N GLY A 415 -17.98 -26.93 11.66
CA GLY A 415 -19.14 -27.24 10.85
C GLY A 415 -19.09 -28.67 10.32
N TYR A 416 -20.17 -29.16 9.67
CA TYR A 416 -20.20 -30.54 9.25
C TYR A 416 -20.89 -30.75 7.90
N GLY A 417 -20.13 -31.23 6.95
CA GLY A 417 -20.57 -31.74 5.67
C GLY A 417 -20.92 -30.70 4.63
N VAL A 418 -20.89 -31.14 3.41
CA VAL A 418 -21.26 -30.39 2.21
C VAL A 418 -22.64 -30.79 1.76
N VAL A 419 -23.43 -29.85 1.27
CA VAL A 419 -24.71 -30.08 0.62
C VAL A 419 -24.63 -29.62 -0.82
N ALA A 420 -25.01 -30.50 -1.75
CA ALA A 420 -24.93 -30.21 -3.17
C ALA A 420 -26.17 -30.69 -3.94
N ALA A 421 -26.64 -29.83 -4.83
CA ALA A 421 -27.78 -30.13 -5.71
C ALA A 421 -27.37 -29.93 -7.19
N TYR A 422 -28.07 -30.65 -8.08
CA TYR A 422 -27.94 -30.41 -9.52
C TYR A 422 -28.47 -29.01 -9.86
N GLY A 423 -27.71 -28.20 -10.54
CA GLY A 423 -28.09 -26.83 -10.90
C GLY A 423 -29.23 -26.76 -11.93
N SER A 424 -29.41 -27.80 -12.74
CA SER A 424 -30.38 -27.90 -13.83
C SER A 424 -31.56 -28.83 -13.52
N GLN A 425 -31.67 -29.40 -12.32
CA GLN A 425 -32.68 -30.38 -11.98
C GLN A 425 -33.43 -30.03 -10.70
N VAL A 426 -34.74 -30.31 -10.72
CA VAL A 426 -35.63 -30.20 -9.55
C VAL A 426 -36.39 -31.51 -9.34
N THR A 427 -36.91 -31.71 -8.15
CA THR A 427 -37.81 -32.82 -7.82
C THR A 427 -39.22 -32.54 -8.38
N SER A 428 -40.13 -33.52 -8.31
CA SER A 428 -41.50 -33.37 -8.80
C SER A 428 -42.30 -32.26 -8.13
N ASP A 429 -41.91 -31.87 -6.92
CA ASP A 429 -42.50 -30.79 -6.13
C ASP A 429 -41.74 -29.46 -6.25
N GLY A 430 -40.79 -29.37 -7.23
CA GLY A 430 -40.07 -28.16 -7.55
C GLY A 430 -38.92 -27.81 -6.61
N GLN A 431 -38.52 -28.72 -5.71
CA GLN A 431 -37.38 -28.49 -4.80
C GLN A 431 -36.05 -28.86 -5.44
N PRO A 432 -34.92 -28.36 -4.91
CA PRO A 432 -33.59 -28.75 -5.37
C PRO A 432 -33.40 -30.27 -5.29
N ARG A 433 -32.90 -30.86 -6.39
CA ARG A 433 -32.53 -32.28 -6.42
C ARG A 433 -31.11 -32.43 -5.88
N PHE A 434 -31.01 -32.84 -4.61
CA PHE A 434 -29.71 -33.08 -3.97
C PHE A 434 -29.06 -34.36 -4.44
N PHE A 435 -27.76 -34.36 -4.65
CA PHE A 435 -26.90 -35.53 -4.85
C PHE A 435 -25.93 -35.74 -3.69
N GLU A 436 -25.82 -34.76 -2.81
CA GLU A 436 -25.08 -34.82 -1.55
C GLU A 436 -25.91 -34.08 -0.47
N SER A 437 -26.28 -34.76 0.63
CA SER A 437 -27.18 -34.17 1.64
C SER A 437 -27.19 -34.98 2.95
N GLY A 438 -27.92 -34.47 3.94
CA GLY A 438 -28.14 -35.17 5.22
C GLY A 438 -27.05 -34.88 6.27
N ILE A 439 -27.23 -35.44 7.48
CA ILE A 439 -26.29 -35.50 8.58
C ILE A 439 -26.41 -36.90 9.25
N PRO A 440 -25.35 -37.73 9.26
CA PRO A 440 -24.10 -37.52 8.52
C PRO A 440 -24.36 -37.41 7.02
N THR A 441 -23.44 -36.70 6.34
CA THR A 441 -23.58 -36.44 4.90
C THR A 441 -23.50 -37.73 4.09
N GLN A 442 -24.37 -37.87 3.12
CA GLN A 442 -24.43 -39.01 2.21
C GLN A 442 -24.65 -38.56 0.78
N GLY A 443 -23.98 -39.21 -0.15
CA GLY A 443 -24.14 -38.92 -1.58
C GLY A 443 -22.88 -39.19 -2.39
N LYS A 444 -22.78 -38.59 -3.58
CA LYS A 444 -21.72 -38.84 -4.55
C LYS A 444 -20.34 -38.33 -4.13
N LEU A 445 -20.27 -37.27 -3.31
CA LEU A 445 -19.03 -36.74 -2.82
C LEU A 445 -18.46 -37.56 -1.68
N THR A 446 -19.33 -38.11 -0.84
CA THR A 446 -18.98 -39.00 0.29
C THR A 446 -18.42 -40.36 -0.16
N GLU A 447 -18.63 -40.77 -1.41
CA GLU A 447 -18.03 -41.97 -2.00
C GLU A 447 -16.50 -41.82 -2.17
N SER A 448 -15.94 -40.61 -2.10
CA SER A 448 -14.50 -40.34 -2.21
C SER A 448 -13.76 -40.71 -0.92
N GLU A 449 -12.69 -41.49 -1.02
CA GLU A 449 -11.80 -41.83 0.12
C GLU A 449 -11.14 -40.60 0.76
N HIS A 450 -11.14 -39.46 0.07
CA HIS A 450 -10.54 -38.19 0.54
C HIS A 450 -11.57 -37.20 1.10
N TYR A 451 -12.84 -37.59 1.21
CA TYR A 451 -13.86 -36.71 1.74
C TYR A 451 -13.73 -36.55 3.26
N GLU A 452 -13.45 -35.33 3.72
CA GLU A 452 -13.45 -34.96 5.14
C GLU A 452 -14.62 -34.02 5.41
N PRO A 453 -15.64 -34.45 6.19
CA PRO A 453 -16.85 -33.67 6.41
C PRO A 453 -16.67 -32.53 7.42
N ARG A 454 -15.62 -32.51 8.22
CA ARG A 454 -15.45 -31.56 9.33
C ARG A 454 -14.83 -30.27 8.86
N ILE A 455 -15.52 -29.17 9.06
CA ILE A 455 -15.14 -27.83 8.58
C ILE A 455 -14.63 -27.01 9.75
N TYR A 456 -13.32 -27.12 10.02
CA TYR A 456 -12.66 -26.40 11.11
C TYR A 456 -12.29 -24.95 10.77
N PHE A 457 -12.34 -24.56 9.51
CA PHE A 457 -11.99 -23.22 9.03
C PHE A 457 -13.12 -22.68 8.15
N SER A 458 -13.69 -21.55 8.54
CA SER A 458 -14.76 -20.90 7.81
C SER A 458 -14.65 -19.37 7.96
N PRO A 459 -14.98 -18.60 6.92
CA PRO A 459 -15.04 -17.14 7.02
C PRO A 459 -16.05 -16.63 8.06
N ASN A 460 -17.08 -17.44 8.37
CA ASN A 460 -18.14 -17.08 9.30
C ASN A 460 -17.84 -17.48 10.76
N MET A 461 -16.73 -18.18 11.03
CA MET A 461 -16.34 -18.50 12.41
C MET A 461 -15.82 -17.25 13.10
N SER A 462 -16.55 -16.77 14.10
CA SER A 462 -16.21 -15.59 14.89
C SER A 462 -15.24 -15.88 16.04
N GLU A 463 -15.18 -17.14 16.48
CA GLU A 463 -14.40 -17.55 17.64
C GLU A 463 -13.29 -18.53 17.26
N TYR A 464 -12.23 -18.59 18.07
CA TYR A 464 -11.18 -19.59 17.91
C TYR A 464 -11.63 -20.93 18.50
N SER A 465 -11.10 -22.04 17.95
CA SER A 465 -11.36 -23.38 18.46
C SER A 465 -10.08 -24.02 19.00
N ILE A 466 -10.22 -24.73 20.11
CA ILE A 466 -9.17 -25.57 20.71
C ILE A 466 -9.56 -27.02 20.43
N VAL A 467 -8.78 -27.68 19.59
CA VAL A 467 -9.11 -29.01 19.08
C VAL A 467 -8.00 -30.03 19.36
N GLY A 468 -8.36 -31.31 19.29
CA GLY A 468 -7.48 -32.41 19.58
C GLY A 468 -7.34 -32.66 21.10
N ALA A 469 -6.82 -33.83 21.44
CA ALA A 469 -6.61 -34.21 22.82
C ALA A 469 -5.38 -35.11 22.96
N PRO A 470 -4.77 -35.21 24.15
CA PRO A 470 -3.73 -36.18 24.43
C PRO A 470 -4.19 -37.63 24.18
N LYS A 471 -3.29 -38.51 23.78
CA LYS A 471 -3.60 -39.93 23.59
C LYS A 471 -4.23 -40.53 24.86
N GLY A 472 -5.34 -41.24 24.68
CA GLY A 472 -6.10 -41.87 25.76
C GLY A 472 -7.19 -41.01 26.40
N THR A 473 -7.36 -39.76 25.96
CA THR A 473 -8.48 -38.91 26.38
C THR A 473 -9.72 -39.28 25.58
N ALA A 474 -10.90 -39.31 26.22
CA ALA A 474 -12.17 -39.49 25.52
C ALA A 474 -12.43 -38.37 24.52
N ALA A 475 -13.11 -38.68 23.41
CA ALA A 475 -13.50 -37.69 22.41
C ALA A 475 -14.44 -36.65 23.04
N TRP A 476 -14.11 -35.36 22.83
CA TRP A 476 -14.77 -34.25 23.48
C TRP A 476 -15.47 -33.29 22.51
N GLU A 477 -14.93 -33.15 21.32
CA GLU A 477 -15.50 -32.29 20.30
C GLU A 477 -16.82 -32.87 19.80
N PHE A 478 -17.87 -32.04 19.73
CA PHE A 478 -19.16 -32.43 19.15
C PHE A 478 -19.03 -32.55 17.64
N ASP A 479 -19.28 -33.72 17.08
CA ASP A 479 -19.09 -33.99 15.66
C ASP A 479 -20.35 -33.65 14.85
N TYR A 480 -21.42 -34.39 15.09
CA TYR A 480 -22.71 -34.11 14.45
C TYR A 480 -23.88 -34.66 15.29
N PRO A 481 -25.11 -34.14 15.14
CA PRO A 481 -26.25 -34.61 15.92
C PRO A 481 -26.69 -36.02 15.49
N THR A 482 -26.88 -36.91 16.50
CA THR A 482 -27.42 -38.25 16.32
C THR A 482 -28.56 -38.46 17.32
N GLY A 483 -29.81 -38.47 16.87
CA GLY A 483 -30.96 -38.67 17.78
C GLY A 483 -30.96 -37.67 18.94
N SER A 484 -31.02 -38.22 20.19
CA SER A 484 -30.97 -37.43 21.42
C SER A 484 -29.56 -37.08 21.91
N GLN A 485 -28.56 -37.74 21.39
CA GLN A 485 -27.11 -37.50 21.72
C GLN A 485 -26.38 -37.14 20.46
N GLY A 486 -25.23 -36.43 20.59
CA GLY A 486 -24.37 -36.13 19.47
C GLY A 486 -23.23 -37.17 19.32
N ALA A 487 -22.74 -37.35 18.12
CA ALA A 487 -21.47 -38.02 17.90
C ALA A 487 -20.33 -37.13 18.43
N THR A 488 -19.26 -37.74 18.90
CA THR A 488 -18.07 -37.03 19.36
C THR A 488 -16.86 -37.40 18.54
N ASN A 489 -15.95 -36.45 18.37
CA ASN A 489 -14.71 -36.60 17.63
C ASN A 489 -13.51 -36.09 18.43
N THR A 490 -12.33 -36.46 18.01
CA THR A 490 -11.07 -35.81 18.40
C THR A 490 -10.32 -35.48 17.13
N SER A 491 -10.11 -34.21 16.88
CA SER A 491 -9.40 -33.74 15.69
C SER A 491 -8.02 -34.37 15.59
N LYS A 492 -7.70 -34.91 14.42
CA LYS A 492 -6.39 -35.44 14.06
C LYS A 492 -5.64 -34.52 13.10
N GLY A 493 -6.22 -33.36 12.81
CA GLY A 493 -5.66 -32.39 11.89
C GLY A 493 -4.34 -31.78 12.40
N SER A 494 -3.49 -31.36 11.48
CA SER A 494 -2.21 -30.70 11.75
C SER A 494 -2.31 -29.17 11.73
N GLY A 495 -3.53 -28.63 11.57
CA GLY A 495 -3.75 -27.18 11.51
C GLY A 495 -3.65 -26.51 12.89
N GLY A 496 -3.18 -25.28 12.88
CA GLY A 496 -3.10 -24.44 14.07
C GLY A 496 -1.85 -24.67 14.93
N PRO A 497 -1.58 -23.76 15.87
CA PRO A 497 -0.44 -23.85 16.77
C PRO A 497 -0.74 -24.75 17.97
N SER A 498 0.28 -25.49 18.44
CA SER A 498 0.13 -26.33 19.65
C SER A 498 0.02 -25.49 20.91
N VAL A 499 -0.99 -25.79 21.73
CA VAL A 499 -1.22 -25.22 23.07
C VAL A 499 -0.76 -26.15 24.20
N GLY A 500 -0.01 -27.21 23.88
CA GLY A 500 0.40 -28.25 24.82
C GLY A 500 1.36 -27.80 25.94
N ASN A 501 2.08 -26.69 25.80
CA ASN A 501 3.02 -26.19 26.79
C ASN A 501 2.56 -24.91 27.49
N LEU A 502 3.03 -24.67 28.71
CA LEU A 502 2.64 -23.53 29.54
C LEU A 502 2.89 -22.17 28.86
N LEU A 503 4.01 -22.04 28.14
CA LEU A 503 4.37 -20.78 27.48
C LEU A 503 3.40 -20.45 26.33
N SER A 504 3.00 -21.44 25.55
CA SER A 504 2.00 -21.27 24.49
C SER A 504 0.64 -20.91 25.07
N ARG A 505 0.20 -21.58 26.14
CA ARG A 505 -1.05 -21.25 26.84
C ARG A 505 -1.05 -19.81 27.33
N LEU A 506 0.00 -19.38 28.00
CA LEU A 506 0.12 -17.99 28.47
C LEU A 506 0.08 -16.97 27.33
N ARG A 507 0.76 -17.24 26.22
CA ARG A 507 0.72 -16.35 25.03
C ARG A 507 -0.68 -16.23 24.45
N TYR A 508 -1.41 -17.33 24.36
CA TYR A 508 -2.77 -17.30 23.82
C TYR A 508 -3.77 -16.72 24.82
N ALA A 509 -3.63 -16.99 26.11
CA ALA A 509 -4.42 -16.34 27.14
C ALA A 509 -4.29 -14.81 27.08
N ILE A 510 -3.07 -14.29 26.94
CA ILE A 510 -2.83 -12.86 26.77
C ILE A 510 -3.40 -12.36 25.43
N ARG A 511 -3.24 -13.12 24.33
CA ARG A 511 -3.69 -12.72 22.99
C ARG A 511 -5.21 -12.62 22.87
N PHE A 512 -5.93 -13.52 23.50
CA PHE A 512 -7.38 -13.63 23.43
C PHE A 512 -8.09 -13.09 24.68
N GLY A 513 -7.33 -12.64 25.69
CA GLY A 513 -7.90 -12.10 26.92
C GLY A 513 -8.66 -13.15 27.75
N SER A 514 -8.31 -14.43 27.63
CA SER A 514 -8.93 -15.55 28.33
C SER A 514 -8.02 -16.03 29.47
N ASP A 515 -8.62 -16.26 30.64
CA ASP A 515 -7.99 -16.81 31.84
C ASP A 515 -8.24 -18.33 32.01
N GLN A 516 -8.97 -18.96 31.06
CA GLN A 516 -9.36 -20.37 31.06
C GLN A 516 -8.53 -21.25 30.14
#